data_68d8b89189b724923be6c483c442d063
#
_entry.id   68d8b89189b724923be6c483c442d063
#
_cell.length_a   1.000
_cell.length_b   1.000
_cell.length_c   1.000
_cell.angle_alpha   90.00
_cell.angle_beta   90.00
_cell.angle_gamma   90.00
#
_symmetry.space_group_name_H-M   'P 1'
#
loop_
_entity.id
_entity.type
_entity.pdbx_description
1 polymer ?
#
loop_
_entity_poly.entity_id
_entity_poly.type
_entity_poly.pdbx_seq_one_letter_code
_entity_poly.pdbx_strand_id
1 'polypeptide(L)'
;MRTTLLTLLFFFIITVLCYPQWYQQNTGVFYDLYGICFSDVNTGTAAGVDQTIIRTTDGGTTWTTQSIGASGNLMRVCFTDQNNGTAVGGFGLILHTTNGGTNWTTQTSGTSNYLFSVHFSDENHGTVVGVDGTILRTTNGGDNWTFQSATTTTLNNVFFIDQNFGWVIGNDGVILKTTNGGTDWTPQSSGTINILWAICFTDSINGTVVGYNGTILRTTNGGTSWSIQSSGTLKILLGVCFTDVNTGTAVGIDGTILRTTDGGNNWISQPSSITDDLYDVSFTDAENGWIAGAGGIILRTTNGGVTFSEEVNDGSILSKDFLLEQNYPNPFNPSTKIRYQIPLSPPLLKGEGAAGGFVTLKVYDVLGNEVATLVNEYKPAGSYEVEFSVGQHSSADISSGVYFYQLKAGDFIQTKKMLYIK
;
A
#
# COMPACT_ATOMS: atom_id res chain seq x y z
N MET A 1 67.43 14.22 -18.62
CA MET A 1 66.56 13.76 -17.55
C MET A 1 65.15 14.18 -17.86
N ARG A 2 64.33 13.24 -18.33
CA ARG A 2 62.87 13.46 -18.54
C ARG A 2 62.15 12.75 -17.39
N THR A 3 61.50 13.52 -16.52
CA THR A 3 60.67 13.03 -15.43
C THR A 3 59.28 12.77 -15.99
N THR A 4 58.90 11.51 -16.07
CA THR A 4 57.56 11.04 -16.40
C THR A 4 56.70 11.13 -15.14
N LEU A 5 55.71 12.01 -15.15
CA LEU A 5 54.71 12.14 -14.11
C LEU A 5 53.65 11.04 -14.30
N LEU A 6 53.59 10.06 -13.39
CA LEU A 6 52.61 9.00 -13.37
C LEU A 6 51.37 9.50 -12.65
N THR A 7 50.29 9.83 -13.39
CA THR A 7 49.01 10.22 -12.83
C THR A 7 48.25 8.95 -12.45
N LEU A 8 48.14 8.67 -11.16
CA LEU A 8 47.28 7.61 -10.65
C LEU A 8 45.83 8.09 -10.71
N LEU A 9 45.04 7.48 -11.60
CA LEU A 9 43.57 7.68 -11.64
C LEU A 9 42.94 6.79 -10.57
N PHE A 10 42.49 7.38 -9.46
CA PHE A 10 41.66 6.70 -8.48
C PHE A 10 40.25 6.62 -9.03
N PHE A 11 39.80 5.42 -9.46
CA PHE A 11 38.40 5.12 -9.68
C PHE A 11 37.73 4.95 -8.32
N PHE A 12 36.98 5.96 -7.88
CA PHE A 12 36.02 5.79 -6.80
C PHE A 12 34.82 5.03 -7.37
N ILE A 13 34.71 3.75 -7.04
CA ILE A 13 33.46 2.99 -7.23
C ILE A 13 32.53 3.46 -6.11
N ILE A 14 31.65 4.41 -6.42
CA ILE A 14 30.53 4.76 -5.56
C ILE A 14 29.50 3.64 -5.70
N THR A 15 29.46 2.73 -4.75
CA THR A 15 28.33 1.79 -4.64
C THR A 15 27.12 2.58 -4.15
N VAL A 16 26.21 2.89 -5.07
CA VAL A 16 24.90 3.41 -4.73
C VAL A 16 24.16 2.31 -3.96
N LEU A 17 23.99 2.49 -2.64
CA LEU A 17 23.13 1.65 -1.85
C LEU A 17 21.68 2.03 -2.17
N CYS A 18 21.13 1.37 -3.20
CA CYS A 18 19.71 1.44 -3.48
C CYS A 18 18.99 0.63 -2.38
N TYR A 19 18.42 1.31 -1.38
CA TYR A 19 17.57 0.63 -0.42
C TYR A 19 16.32 0.14 -1.15
N PRO A 20 15.96 -1.15 -1.01
CA PRO A 20 14.77 -1.67 -1.65
C PRO A 20 13.53 -0.94 -1.08
N GLN A 21 12.70 -0.43 -1.98
CA GLN A 21 11.45 0.26 -1.65
C GLN A 21 10.42 -0.68 -1.06
N TRP A 22 10.52 -1.92 -1.54
CA TRP A 22 9.79 -3.07 -1.06
C TRP A 22 10.81 -4.07 -0.53
N TYR A 23 10.72 -4.41 0.74
CA TYR A 23 11.61 -5.38 1.36
C TYR A 23 10.83 -6.62 1.80
N GLN A 24 11.42 -7.78 1.52
CA GLN A 24 10.85 -9.06 1.86
C GLN A 24 10.90 -9.29 3.37
N GLN A 25 9.78 -9.77 3.92
CA GLN A 25 9.68 -10.17 5.32
C GLN A 25 9.87 -11.67 5.48
N ASN A 26 10.38 -12.09 6.63
CA ASN A 26 10.48 -13.51 6.97
C ASN A 26 9.15 -14.00 7.52
N THR A 27 8.39 -14.72 6.72
CA THR A 27 7.06 -15.26 7.08
C THR A 27 7.14 -16.61 7.78
N GLY A 28 8.24 -17.36 7.61
CA GLY A 28 8.39 -18.73 8.10
C GLY A 28 7.55 -19.78 7.35
N VAL A 29 6.83 -19.39 6.28
CA VAL A 29 6.03 -20.26 5.42
C VAL A 29 6.54 -20.24 3.98
N PHE A 30 6.23 -21.31 3.21
CA PHE A 30 6.69 -21.47 1.82
C PHE A 30 5.53 -21.69 0.84
N TYR A 31 4.29 -21.60 1.31
CA TYR A 31 3.08 -21.74 0.50
C TYR A 31 2.62 -20.38 -0.01
N ASP A 32 1.98 -20.38 -1.18
CA ASP A 32 1.41 -19.17 -1.76
C ASP A 32 0.42 -18.50 -0.81
N LEU A 33 0.54 -17.19 -0.64
CA LEU A 33 -0.34 -16.36 0.15
C LEU A 33 -1.22 -15.53 -0.81
N TYR A 34 -2.47 -15.93 -0.96
CA TYR A 34 -3.40 -15.34 -1.93
C TYR A 34 -4.10 -14.08 -1.45
N GLY A 35 -4.22 -13.89 -0.15
CA GLY A 35 -4.87 -12.72 0.43
C GLY A 35 -4.10 -12.13 1.59
N ILE A 36 -4.12 -10.81 1.73
CA ILE A 36 -3.51 -10.08 2.84
C ILE A 36 -4.42 -8.92 3.27
N CYS A 37 -4.60 -8.75 4.57
CA CYS A 37 -5.42 -7.70 5.14
C CYS A 37 -4.75 -7.14 6.39
N PHE A 38 -4.55 -5.82 6.42
CA PHE A 38 -4.06 -5.09 7.59
C PHE A 38 -5.17 -4.21 8.13
N SER A 39 -5.47 -4.33 9.43
CA SER A 39 -6.43 -3.48 10.15
C SER A 39 -5.79 -2.19 10.63
N ASP A 40 -4.49 -2.17 10.82
CA ASP A 40 -3.65 -1.01 11.17
C ASP A 40 -2.19 -1.29 10.81
N VAL A 41 -1.29 -0.31 11.03
CA VAL A 41 0.14 -0.40 10.67
C VAL A 41 0.90 -1.55 11.37
N ASN A 42 0.37 -2.12 12.44
CA ASN A 42 1.01 -3.19 13.21
C ASN A 42 0.33 -4.55 13.00
N THR A 43 -0.99 -4.55 12.78
CA THR A 43 -1.80 -5.76 12.85
C THR A 43 -2.27 -6.19 11.47
N GLY A 44 -1.83 -7.35 11.03
CA GLY A 44 -2.18 -7.91 9.72
C GLY A 44 -2.26 -9.42 9.70
N THR A 45 -3.01 -9.94 8.72
CA THR A 45 -3.21 -11.38 8.51
C THR A 45 -3.07 -11.68 7.02
N ALA A 46 -2.36 -12.76 6.69
CA ALA A 46 -2.28 -13.31 5.34
C ALA A 46 -2.76 -14.75 5.31
N ALA A 47 -3.41 -15.15 4.22
CA ALA A 47 -4.00 -16.46 4.05
C ALA A 47 -3.68 -17.05 2.67
N GLY A 48 -3.56 -18.37 2.57
CA GLY A 48 -3.16 -19.02 1.32
C GLY A 48 -3.34 -20.54 1.26
N VAL A 49 -2.48 -21.14 0.48
CA VAL A 49 -2.47 -22.60 0.19
C VAL A 49 -2.23 -23.40 1.46
N ASP A 50 -2.73 -24.64 1.46
CA ASP A 50 -2.54 -25.64 2.50
C ASP A 50 -2.92 -25.14 3.91
N GLN A 51 -4.11 -24.50 3.99
CA GLN A 51 -4.66 -24.02 5.28
C GLN A 51 -3.81 -22.93 5.94
N THR A 52 -2.89 -22.32 5.20
CA THR A 52 -1.99 -21.31 5.76
C THR A 52 -2.75 -20.07 6.15
N ILE A 53 -2.71 -19.71 7.43
CA ILE A 53 -3.01 -18.37 7.95
C ILE A 53 -1.84 -17.97 8.83
N ILE A 54 -1.28 -16.79 8.56
CA ILE A 54 -0.25 -16.18 9.38
C ILE A 54 -0.67 -14.77 9.81
N ARG A 55 -0.29 -14.40 11.03
CA ARG A 55 -0.65 -13.14 11.63
C ARG A 55 0.57 -12.42 12.20
N THR A 56 0.55 -11.11 12.11
CA THR A 56 1.51 -10.20 12.75
C THR A 56 0.77 -9.19 13.64
N THR A 57 1.46 -8.71 14.68
CA THR A 57 1.03 -7.60 15.55
C THR A 57 2.14 -6.54 15.72
N ASP A 58 3.18 -6.63 14.90
CA ASP A 58 4.37 -5.75 14.91
C ASP A 58 4.73 -5.25 13.50
N GLY A 59 3.71 -5.16 12.62
CA GLY A 59 3.85 -4.67 11.26
C GLY A 59 4.59 -5.64 10.33
N GLY A 60 4.65 -6.93 10.70
CA GLY A 60 5.30 -7.99 9.92
C GLY A 60 6.78 -8.20 10.27
N THR A 61 7.26 -7.62 11.36
CA THR A 61 8.60 -7.96 11.88
C THR A 61 8.64 -9.43 12.28
N THR A 62 7.54 -9.92 12.87
CA THR A 62 7.33 -11.35 13.15
C THR A 62 5.96 -11.79 12.63
N TRP A 63 5.91 -13.03 12.12
CA TRP A 63 4.70 -13.68 11.68
C TRP A 63 4.50 -14.99 12.43
N THR A 64 3.29 -15.25 12.89
CA THR A 64 2.91 -16.48 13.61
C THR A 64 1.83 -17.23 12.86
N THR A 65 2.03 -18.53 12.64
CA THR A 65 1.03 -19.40 12.02
C THR A 65 -0.13 -19.64 12.99
N GLN A 66 -1.36 -19.54 12.48
CA GLN A 66 -2.59 -19.80 13.20
C GLN A 66 -3.16 -21.17 12.81
N SER A 67 -3.73 -21.88 13.78
CA SER A 67 -4.41 -23.16 13.53
C SER A 67 -5.88 -22.90 13.20
N ILE A 68 -6.36 -23.47 12.08
CA ILE A 68 -7.73 -23.23 11.61
C ILE A 68 -8.67 -24.43 11.77
N GLY A 69 -8.15 -25.63 12.06
CA GLY A 69 -8.97 -26.82 12.29
C GLY A 69 -9.82 -27.27 11.09
N ALA A 70 -9.56 -26.74 9.90
CA ALA A 70 -10.27 -27.05 8.66
C ALA A 70 -9.28 -27.39 7.56
N SER A 71 -9.71 -28.01 6.46
CA SER A 71 -8.86 -28.37 5.33
C SER A 71 -9.27 -27.56 4.07
N GLY A 72 -8.29 -27.17 3.27
CA GLY A 72 -8.49 -26.49 1.99
C GLY A 72 -7.62 -25.25 1.82
N ASN A 73 -7.54 -24.77 0.57
CA ASN A 73 -6.85 -23.53 0.25
C ASN A 73 -7.74 -22.34 0.62
N LEU A 74 -7.14 -21.33 1.20
CA LEU A 74 -7.79 -20.04 1.45
C LEU A 74 -7.42 -19.07 0.35
N MET A 75 -8.41 -18.36 -0.18
CA MET A 75 -8.25 -17.45 -1.32
C MET A 75 -8.20 -15.98 -0.89
N ARG A 76 -8.92 -15.63 0.19
CA ARG A 76 -9.02 -14.26 0.68
C ARG A 76 -9.22 -14.23 2.18
N VAL A 77 -8.71 -13.17 2.81
CA VAL A 77 -8.98 -12.85 4.21
C VAL A 77 -9.36 -11.37 4.32
N CYS A 78 -10.33 -11.06 5.17
CA CYS A 78 -10.78 -9.70 5.45
C CYS A 78 -11.01 -9.54 6.95
N PHE A 79 -10.52 -8.44 7.52
CA PHE A 79 -10.73 -8.06 8.92
C PHE A 79 -11.43 -6.71 8.97
N THR A 80 -12.47 -6.60 9.79
CA THR A 80 -13.17 -5.33 10.06
C THR A 80 -12.48 -4.52 11.15
N ASP A 81 -11.78 -5.21 12.04
CA ASP A 81 -10.95 -4.66 13.12
C ASP A 81 -9.83 -5.66 13.51
N GLN A 82 -9.12 -5.44 14.62
CA GLN A 82 -8.06 -6.34 15.07
C GLN A 82 -8.55 -7.73 15.50
N ASN A 83 -9.84 -7.91 15.79
CA ASN A 83 -10.40 -9.14 16.36
C ASN A 83 -11.30 -9.90 15.39
N ASN A 84 -12.12 -9.17 14.63
CA ASN A 84 -13.15 -9.75 13.79
C ASN A 84 -12.66 -9.95 12.35
N GLY A 85 -12.55 -11.21 11.94
CA GLY A 85 -12.03 -11.57 10.63
C GLY A 85 -12.73 -12.75 10.00
N THR A 86 -12.76 -12.77 8.66
CA THR A 86 -13.34 -13.85 7.86
C THR A 86 -12.37 -14.24 6.75
N ALA A 87 -12.16 -15.55 6.56
CA ALA A 87 -11.39 -16.09 5.46
C ALA A 87 -12.25 -17.05 4.64
N VAL A 88 -12.08 -17.04 3.31
CA VAL A 88 -12.86 -17.87 2.38
C VAL A 88 -11.96 -18.65 1.46
N GLY A 89 -12.47 -19.77 0.93
CA GLY A 89 -11.65 -20.63 0.10
C GLY A 89 -12.37 -21.73 -0.65
N GLY A 90 -11.60 -22.77 -0.98
CA GLY A 90 -12.07 -23.93 -1.74
C GLY A 90 -13.20 -24.69 -1.05
N PHE A 91 -14.05 -25.33 -1.86
CA PHE A 91 -15.14 -26.20 -1.41
C PHE A 91 -16.15 -25.51 -0.48
N GLY A 92 -16.41 -24.20 -0.72
CA GLY A 92 -17.35 -23.42 0.06
C GLY A 92 -16.88 -23.10 1.47
N LEU A 93 -15.56 -23.19 1.74
CA LEU A 93 -15.01 -22.92 3.06
C LEU A 93 -15.17 -21.44 3.43
N ILE A 94 -15.80 -21.20 4.59
CA ILE A 94 -15.84 -19.91 5.26
C ILE A 94 -15.38 -20.12 6.70
N LEU A 95 -14.37 -19.39 7.12
CA LEU A 95 -13.85 -19.36 8.49
C LEU A 95 -14.08 -17.98 9.08
N HIS A 96 -14.47 -17.93 10.35
CA HIS A 96 -14.67 -16.69 11.08
C HIS A 96 -13.95 -16.70 12.43
N THR A 97 -13.41 -15.55 12.82
CA THR A 97 -12.78 -15.32 14.12
C THR A 97 -13.30 -14.04 14.76
N THR A 98 -13.42 -14.01 16.09
CA THR A 98 -13.75 -12.83 16.90
C THR A 98 -12.66 -12.49 17.92
N ASN A 99 -11.48 -13.15 17.81
CA ASN A 99 -10.37 -12.99 18.75
C ASN A 99 -9.00 -12.93 18.03
N GLY A 100 -9.00 -12.26 16.87
CA GLY A 100 -7.79 -12.04 16.08
C GLY A 100 -7.15 -13.32 15.55
N GLY A 101 -7.96 -14.36 15.29
CA GLY A 101 -7.49 -15.62 14.74
C GLY A 101 -6.88 -16.58 15.76
N THR A 102 -6.98 -16.27 17.07
CA THR A 102 -6.62 -17.25 18.11
C THR A 102 -7.44 -18.53 17.94
N ASN A 103 -8.71 -18.37 17.55
CA ASN A 103 -9.59 -19.46 17.15
C ASN A 103 -10.35 -19.09 15.88
N TRP A 104 -10.43 -20.03 14.94
CA TRP A 104 -11.22 -19.94 13.73
C TRP A 104 -12.36 -20.95 13.79
N THR A 105 -13.57 -20.53 13.48
CA THR A 105 -14.76 -21.38 13.41
C THR A 105 -15.28 -21.46 12.00
N THR A 106 -15.63 -22.66 11.54
CA THR A 106 -16.23 -22.87 10.22
C THR A 106 -17.67 -22.43 10.22
N GLN A 107 -18.04 -21.60 9.24
CA GLN A 107 -19.42 -21.18 8.96
C GLN A 107 -20.01 -21.97 7.80
N THR A 108 -21.31 -22.21 7.81
CA THR A 108 -22.00 -22.95 6.74
C THR A 108 -22.31 -22.02 5.57
N SER A 109 -21.64 -22.22 4.44
CA SER A 109 -21.85 -21.43 3.22
C SER A 109 -23.05 -21.91 2.39
N GLY A 110 -23.49 -23.17 2.54
CA GLY A 110 -24.56 -23.74 1.71
C GLY A 110 -24.14 -24.11 0.29
N THR A 111 -22.85 -24.07 -0.03
CA THR A 111 -22.30 -24.41 -1.37
C THR A 111 -21.00 -25.19 -1.26
N SER A 112 -20.63 -25.93 -2.32
CA SER A 112 -19.31 -26.53 -2.51
C SER A 112 -18.45 -25.77 -3.53
N ASN A 113 -18.92 -24.64 -4.05
CA ASN A 113 -18.18 -23.82 -5.02
C ASN A 113 -16.95 -23.19 -4.39
N TYR A 114 -15.90 -22.94 -5.18
CA TYR A 114 -14.77 -22.14 -4.74
C TYR A 114 -15.22 -20.70 -4.49
N LEU A 115 -14.86 -20.18 -3.31
CA LEU A 115 -15.10 -18.81 -2.89
C LEU A 115 -13.80 -18.04 -3.04
N PHE A 116 -13.79 -17.00 -3.87
CA PHE A 116 -12.56 -16.27 -4.24
C PHE A 116 -12.34 -15.00 -3.43
N SER A 117 -13.41 -14.34 -3.00
CA SER A 117 -13.27 -13.08 -2.28
C SER A 117 -14.36 -12.92 -1.23
N VAL A 118 -14.02 -12.21 -0.17
CA VAL A 118 -14.89 -11.79 0.91
C VAL A 118 -14.62 -10.32 1.25
N HIS A 119 -15.69 -9.57 1.47
CA HIS A 119 -15.62 -8.21 1.98
C HIS A 119 -16.73 -7.97 2.99
N PHE A 120 -16.36 -7.31 4.10
CA PHE A 120 -17.29 -6.84 5.13
C PHE A 120 -17.28 -5.32 5.16
N SER A 121 -18.44 -4.69 5.08
CA SER A 121 -18.59 -3.25 5.24
C SER A 121 -18.62 -2.80 6.72
N ASP A 122 -19.00 -3.71 7.59
CA ASP A 122 -18.98 -3.60 9.05
C ASP A 122 -18.98 -5.00 9.67
N GLU A 123 -19.04 -5.12 11.00
CA GLU A 123 -18.98 -6.41 11.70
C GLU A 123 -20.12 -7.38 11.33
N ASN A 124 -21.25 -6.88 10.82
CA ASN A 124 -22.45 -7.66 10.55
C ASN A 124 -22.68 -7.94 9.06
N HIS A 125 -22.32 -6.99 8.18
CA HIS A 125 -22.67 -7.04 6.76
C HIS A 125 -21.49 -7.50 5.90
N GLY A 126 -21.56 -8.75 5.44
CA GLY A 126 -20.54 -9.38 4.63
C GLY A 126 -21.07 -9.93 3.30
N THR A 127 -20.23 -9.95 2.28
CA THR A 127 -20.51 -10.56 0.99
C THR A 127 -19.34 -11.41 0.56
N VAL A 128 -19.63 -12.60 0.05
CA VAL A 128 -18.66 -13.56 -0.49
C VAL A 128 -19.02 -13.82 -1.95
N VAL A 129 -18.02 -13.93 -2.81
CA VAL A 129 -18.20 -14.27 -4.24
C VAL A 129 -17.30 -15.41 -4.69
N GLY A 130 -17.71 -16.11 -5.76
CA GLY A 130 -16.97 -17.25 -6.25
C GLY A 130 -17.40 -17.79 -7.62
N VAL A 131 -17.09 -19.06 -7.83
CA VAL A 131 -17.35 -19.80 -9.08
C VAL A 131 -18.86 -19.85 -9.37
N ASP A 132 -19.23 -19.96 -10.65
CA ASP A 132 -20.61 -20.09 -11.15
C ASP A 132 -21.54 -18.97 -10.66
N GLY A 133 -21.01 -17.74 -10.56
CA GLY A 133 -21.80 -16.59 -10.13
C GLY A 133 -22.23 -16.64 -8.66
N THR A 134 -21.54 -17.44 -7.85
CA THR A 134 -21.83 -17.51 -6.41
C THR A 134 -21.73 -16.15 -5.77
N ILE A 135 -22.81 -15.70 -5.13
CA ILE A 135 -22.86 -14.54 -4.23
C ILE A 135 -23.55 -15.00 -2.96
N LEU A 136 -22.87 -14.89 -1.82
CA LEU A 136 -23.42 -15.15 -0.50
C LEU A 136 -23.43 -13.85 0.31
N ARG A 137 -24.52 -13.57 0.99
CA ARG A 137 -24.71 -12.38 1.81
C ARG A 137 -25.02 -12.76 3.25
N THR A 138 -24.39 -12.05 4.19
CA THR A 138 -24.75 -12.10 5.62
C THR A 138 -25.09 -10.69 6.12
N THR A 139 -25.97 -10.62 7.13
CA THR A 139 -26.31 -9.40 7.87
C THR A 139 -26.18 -9.59 9.39
N ASN A 140 -25.50 -10.68 9.80
CA ASN A 140 -25.30 -11.07 11.20
C ASN A 140 -23.92 -11.69 11.43
N GLY A 141 -22.89 -11.12 10.81
CA GLY A 141 -21.49 -11.53 11.02
C GLY A 141 -21.14 -12.91 10.49
N GLY A 142 -21.99 -13.48 9.62
CA GLY A 142 -21.77 -14.81 9.05
C GLY A 142 -22.44 -15.94 9.81
N ASP A 143 -23.25 -15.67 10.85
CA ASP A 143 -24.07 -16.71 11.47
C ASP A 143 -24.98 -17.40 10.46
N ASN A 144 -25.46 -16.64 9.48
CA ASN A 144 -26.22 -17.13 8.33
C ASN A 144 -25.75 -16.49 7.04
N TRP A 145 -25.56 -17.32 6.02
CA TRP A 145 -25.27 -16.88 4.65
C TRP A 145 -26.45 -17.20 3.74
N THR A 146 -26.91 -16.22 2.98
CA THR A 146 -28.00 -16.35 2.01
C THR A 146 -27.47 -16.23 0.60
N PHE A 147 -27.85 -17.15 -0.28
CA PHE A 147 -27.47 -17.15 -1.68
C PHE A 147 -28.24 -16.06 -2.44
N GLN A 148 -27.52 -15.34 -3.30
CA GLN A 148 -28.08 -14.36 -4.23
C GLN A 148 -27.72 -14.74 -5.65
N SER A 149 -28.62 -14.54 -6.63
CA SER A 149 -28.40 -14.86 -8.03
C SER A 149 -28.37 -13.58 -8.86
N ALA A 150 -27.28 -13.36 -9.59
CA ALA A 150 -27.13 -12.20 -10.46
C ALA A 150 -26.51 -12.56 -11.82
N THR A 151 -25.73 -13.63 -11.88
CA THR A 151 -25.03 -14.11 -13.08
C THR A 151 -24.65 -15.57 -12.87
N THR A 152 -24.25 -16.25 -13.94
CA THR A 152 -23.61 -17.57 -13.90
C THR A 152 -22.10 -17.50 -14.15
N THR A 153 -21.59 -16.30 -14.43
CA THR A 153 -20.17 -16.07 -14.68
C THR A 153 -19.40 -16.05 -13.37
N THR A 154 -18.24 -16.66 -13.33
CA THR A 154 -17.34 -16.65 -12.17
C THR A 154 -17.02 -15.23 -11.74
N LEU A 155 -17.19 -14.96 -10.43
CA LEU A 155 -16.92 -13.69 -9.78
C LEU A 155 -15.64 -13.81 -8.97
N ASN A 156 -14.67 -12.91 -9.21
CA ASN A 156 -13.33 -12.99 -8.66
C ASN A 156 -13.12 -12.07 -7.44
N ASN A 157 -13.83 -10.94 -7.38
CA ASN A 157 -13.65 -10.00 -6.27
C ASN A 157 -14.94 -9.24 -5.96
N VAL A 158 -15.05 -8.79 -4.70
CA VAL A 158 -16.17 -8.00 -4.17
C VAL A 158 -15.65 -6.86 -3.31
N PHE A 159 -16.28 -5.70 -3.41
CA PHE A 159 -15.97 -4.52 -2.61
C PHE A 159 -17.27 -3.80 -2.23
N PHE A 160 -17.39 -3.41 -0.97
CA PHE A 160 -18.48 -2.59 -0.44
C PHE A 160 -17.91 -1.37 0.27
N ILE A 161 -18.49 -0.19 0.01
CA ILE A 161 -18.13 1.04 0.74
C ILE A 161 -18.91 1.12 2.07
N ASP A 162 -20.15 0.69 2.04
CA ASP A 162 -21.04 0.62 3.18
C ASP A 162 -22.00 -0.58 3.01
N GLN A 163 -22.95 -0.75 3.93
CA GLN A 163 -23.90 -1.86 3.90
C GLN A 163 -24.78 -1.92 2.63
N ASN A 164 -24.89 -0.83 1.85
CA ASN A 164 -25.80 -0.70 0.70
C ASN A 164 -25.06 -0.70 -0.64
N PHE A 165 -23.94 0.03 -0.75
CA PHE A 165 -23.23 0.25 -2.01
C PHE A 165 -22.07 -0.72 -2.18
N GLY A 166 -22.13 -1.55 -3.22
CA GLY A 166 -21.09 -2.53 -3.50
C GLY A 166 -20.96 -2.87 -4.98
N TRP A 167 -19.82 -3.48 -5.32
CA TRP A 167 -19.51 -3.96 -6.67
C TRP A 167 -18.91 -5.35 -6.60
N VAL A 168 -19.22 -6.16 -7.59
CA VAL A 168 -18.55 -7.44 -7.84
C VAL A 168 -18.02 -7.44 -9.26
N ILE A 169 -16.88 -8.10 -9.47
CA ILE A 169 -16.19 -8.21 -10.74
C ILE A 169 -15.83 -9.66 -11.02
N GLY A 170 -15.64 -10.00 -12.29
CA GLY A 170 -15.32 -11.38 -12.64
C GLY A 170 -14.81 -11.59 -14.06
N ASN A 171 -15.00 -12.82 -14.52
CA ASN A 171 -14.63 -13.23 -15.86
C ASN A 171 -15.45 -12.48 -16.92
N ASP A 172 -15.01 -12.52 -18.15
CA ASP A 172 -15.67 -11.91 -19.31
C ASP A 172 -15.94 -10.41 -19.17
N GLY A 173 -15.14 -9.72 -18.33
CA GLY A 173 -15.28 -8.30 -18.07
C GLY A 173 -16.52 -7.93 -17.26
N VAL A 174 -17.13 -8.87 -16.55
CA VAL A 174 -18.33 -8.63 -15.74
C VAL A 174 -18.02 -7.65 -14.62
N ILE A 175 -18.86 -6.60 -14.51
CA ILE A 175 -18.97 -5.71 -13.36
C ILE A 175 -20.46 -5.61 -13.01
N LEU A 176 -20.82 -5.94 -11.79
CA LEU A 176 -22.17 -5.72 -11.26
C LEU A 176 -22.10 -4.73 -10.09
N LYS A 177 -23.11 -3.86 -9.96
CA LYS A 177 -23.26 -2.90 -8.89
C LYS A 177 -24.54 -3.14 -8.12
N THR A 178 -24.50 -2.98 -6.80
CA THR A 178 -25.67 -2.91 -5.95
C THR A 178 -25.76 -1.55 -5.24
N THR A 179 -26.97 -1.12 -4.91
CA THR A 179 -27.25 0.08 -4.11
C THR A 179 -28.18 -0.23 -2.92
N ASN A 180 -28.46 -1.52 -2.69
CA ASN A 180 -29.37 -2.00 -1.65
C ASN A 180 -28.83 -3.26 -0.96
N GLY A 181 -27.51 -3.30 -0.74
CA GLY A 181 -26.84 -4.36 0.01
C GLY A 181 -26.83 -5.71 -0.68
N GLY A 182 -26.90 -5.74 -2.02
CA GLY A 182 -26.87 -6.96 -2.80
C GLY A 182 -28.23 -7.62 -2.99
N THR A 183 -29.34 -6.98 -2.58
CA THR A 183 -30.68 -7.48 -2.91
C THR A 183 -30.88 -7.53 -4.43
N ASP A 184 -30.44 -6.48 -5.12
CA ASP A 184 -30.43 -6.41 -6.57
C ASP A 184 -29.03 -6.04 -7.07
N TRP A 185 -28.64 -6.64 -8.20
CA TRP A 185 -27.38 -6.37 -8.88
C TRP A 185 -27.62 -5.89 -10.31
N THR A 186 -27.05 -4.74 -10.65
CA THR A 186 -27.18 -4.10 -11.96
C THR A 186 -25.87 -4.22 -12.74
N PRO A 187 -25.88 -4.82 -13.95
CA PRO A 187 -24.70 -4.88 -14.80
C PRO A 187 -24.19 -3.50 -15.21
N GLN A 188 -22.86 -3.33 -15.19
CA GLN A 188 -22.14 -2.15 -15.65
C GLN A 188 -21.30 -2.53 -16.88
N SER A 189 -21.21 -1.62 -17.87
CA SER A 189 -20.35 -1.86 -19.04
C SER A 189 -18.89 -1.56 -18.67
N SER A 190 -18.05 -2.60 -18.65
CA SER A 190 -16.60 -2.46 -18.41
C SER A 190 -15.82 -1.99 -19.65
N GLY A 191 -16.38 -2.17 -20.85
CA GLY A 191 -15.70 -1.90 -22.14
C GLY A 191 -14.63 -2.94 -22.50
N THR A 192 -14.56 -4.08 -21.81
CA THR A 192 -13.62 -5.18 -22.07
C THR A 192 -14.24 -6.55 -21.84
N ILE A 193 -13.63 -7.58 -22.41
CA ILE A 193 -13.94 -9.00 -22.13
C ILE A 193 -12.83 -9.66 -21.30
N ASN A 194 -11.81 -8.90 -20.88
CA ASN A 194 -10.72 -9.44 -20.08
C ASN A 194 -11.22 -9.85 -18.69
N ILE A 195 -10.61 -10.89 -18.13
CA ILE A 195 -10.85 -11.28 -16.73
C ILE A 195 -10.42 -10.14 -15.81
N LEU A 196 -11.32 -9.74 -14.89
CA LEU A 196 -11.11 -8.74 -13.89
C LEU A 196 -10.83 -9.43 -12.55
N TRP A 197 -9.69 -9.10 -11.90
CA TRP A 197 -9.20 -9.82 -10.72
C TRP A 197 -9.39 -9.08 -9.40
N ALA A 198 -9.17 -7.77 -9.39
CA ALA A 198 -9.31 -6.99 -8.16
C ALA A 198 -10.00 -5.65 -8.39
N ILE A 199 -10.73 -5.20 -7.37
CA ILE A 199 -11.47 -3.94 -7.35
C ILE A 199 -11.24 -3.23 -6.02
N CYS A 200 -11.08 -1.90 -6.08
CA CYS A 200 -10.94 -1.03 -4.92
C CYS A 200 -11.70 0.28 -5.17
N PHE A 201 -12.44 0.75 -4.18
CA PHE A 201 -13.07 2.07 -4.18
C PHE A 201 -12.58 2.88 -3.00
N THR A 202 -12.40 4.18 -3.18
CA THR A 202 -12.06 5.13 -2.11
C THR A 202 -13.28 5.84 -1.56
N ASP A 203 -14.34 5.92 -2.36
CA ASP A 203 -15.64 6.51 -2.04
C ASP A 203 -16.73 5.98 -3.01
N SER A 204 -17.96 6.48 -2.93
CA SER A 204 -19.08 6.00 -3.74
C SER A 204 -18.98 6.27 -5.24
N ILE A 205 -18.02 7.10 -5.68
CA ILE A 205 -17.86 7.48 -7.09
C ILE A 205 -16.51 7.09 -7.67
N ASN A 206 -15.44 6.97 -6.87
CA ASN A 206 -14.08 6.73 -7.33
C ASN A 206 -13.67 5.27 -7.12
N GLY A 207 -13.51 4.51 -8.22
CA GLY A 207 -13.14 3.11 -8.17
C GLY A 207 -12.14 2.72 -9.26
N THR A 208 -11.33 1.70 -8.97
CA THR A 208 -10.35 1.12 -9.90
C THR A 208 -10.50 -0.39 -9.91
N VAL A 209 -10.43 -0.96 -11.11
CA VAL A 209 -10.43 -2.41 -11.35
C VAL A 209 -9.18 -2.78 -12.11
N VAL A 210 -8.56 -3.91 -11.76
CA VAL A 210 -7.40 -4.44 -12.49
C VAL A 210 -7.65 -5.89 -12.95
N GLY A 211 -6.90 -6.34 -13.98
CA GLY A 211 -7.12 -7.65 -14.52
C GLY A 211 -6.13 -8.13 -15.56
N TYR A 212 -6.58 -9.03 -16.42
CA TYR A 212 -5.81 -9.69 -17.45
C TYR A 212 -5.26 -8.70 -18.49
N ASN A 213 -4.11 -9.02 -19.13
CA ASN A 213 -3.44 -8.17 -20.13
C ASN A 213 -3.13 -6.74 -19.64
N GLY A 214 -2.79 -6.57 -18.39
CA GLY A 214 -2.49 -5.25 -17.81
C GLY A 214 -3.70 -4.32 -17.78
N THR A 215 -4.91 -4.86 -17.81
CA THR A 215 -6.14 -4.06 -17.76
C THR A 215 -6.20 -3.25 -16.47
N ILE A 216 -6.40 -1.95 -16.62
CA ILE A 216 -6.80 -1.04 -15.53
C ILE A 216 -8.02 -0.25 -16.01
N LEU A 217 -9.11 -0.31 -15.25
CA LEU A 217 -10.32 0.46 -15.48
C LEU A 217 -10.51 1.44 -14.32
N ARG A 218 -10.88 2.68 -14.63
CA ARG A 218 -11.18 3.73 -13.65
C ARG A 218 -12.58 4.26 -13.84
N THR A 219 -13.30 4.45 -12.74
CA THR A 219 -14.55 5.21 -12.68
C THR A 219 -14.41 6.39 -11.74
N THR A 220 -15.10 7.50 -12.03
CA THR A 220 -15.27 8.68 -11.17
C THR A 220 -16.75 9.03 -10.99
N ASN A 221 -17.63 8.09 -11.34
CA ASN A 221 -19.09 8.25 -11.23
C ASN A 221 -19.78 6.98 -10.70
N GLY A 222 -19.05 6.21 -9.89
CA GLY A 222 -19.58 5.02 -9.21
C GLY A 222 -19.92 3.87 -10.12
N GLY A 223 -19.17 3.71 -11.23
CA GLY A 223 -19.36 2.63 -12.21
C GLY A 223 -20.40 2.92 -13.28
N THR A 224 -21.01 4.10 -13.34
CA THR A 224 -21.90 4.48 -14.45
C THR A 224 -21.16 4.42 -15.80
N SER A 225 -19.86 4.76 -15.78
CA SER A 225 -18.93 4.50 -16.88
C SER A 225 -17.54 4.15 -16.35
N TRP A 226 -16.82 3.34 -17.12
CA TRP A 226 -15.46 2.92 -16.87
C TRP A 226 -14.56 3.34 -18.02
N SER A 227 -13.41 3.91 -17.72
CA SER A 227 -12.38 4.30 -18.68
C SER A 227 -11.15 3.40 -18.54
N ILE A 228 -10.60 2.95 -19.68
CA ILE A 228 -9.35 2.18 -19.69
C ILE A 228 -8.18 3.14 -19.43
N GLN A 229 -7.32 2.76 -18.51
CA GLN A 229 -6.05 3.45 -18.23
C GLN A 229 -4.86 2.64 -18.73
N SER A 230 -3.78 3.32 -19.13
CA SER A 230 -2.55 2.65 -19.56
C SER A 230 -1.76 2.19 -18.34
N SER A 231 -1.59 0.89 -18.17
CA SER A 231 -0.73 0.30 -17.14
C SER A 231 0.75 0.26 -17.53
N GLY A 232 1.08 0.47 -18.81
CA GLY A 232 2.44 0.28 -19.33
C GLY A 232 2.91 -1.18 -19.41
N THR A 233 2.05 -2.16 -19.15
CA THR A 233 2.38 -3.59 -19.16
C THR A 233 1.26 -4.44 -19.79
N LEU A 234 1.60 -5.66 -20.21
CA LEU A 234 0.64 -6.69 -20.59
C LEU A 234 0.54 -7.81 -19.55
N LYS A 235 1.26 -7.69 -18.44
CA LYS A 235 1.22 -8.69 -17.36
C LYS A 235 -0.13 -8.65 -16.65
N ILE A 236 -0.54 -9.79 -16.10
CA ILE A 236 -1.78 -9.89 -15.35
C ILE A 236 -1.61 -9.11 -14.04
N LEU A 237 -2.55 -8.22 -13.75
CA LEU A 237 -2.67 -7.52 -12.48
C LEU A 237 -3.70 -8.25 -11.61
N LEU A 238 -3.32 -8.61 -10.38
CA LEU A 238 -4.06 -9.51 -9.50
C LEU A 238 -4.61 -8.80 -8.25
N GLY A 239 -3.94 -7.75 -7.79
CA GLY A 239 -4.34 -6.96 -6.61
C GLY A 239 -4.30 -5.47 -6.89
N VAL A 240 -5.20 -4.71 -6.25
CA VAL A 240 -5.20 -3.23 -6.28
C VAL A 240 -5.71 -2.67 -4.96
N CYS A 241 -5.03 -1.63 -4.47
CA CYS A 241 -5.42 -0.89 -3.27
C CYS A 241 -5.18 0.61 -3.48
N PHE A 242 -6.14 1.43 -3.11
CA PHE A 242 -6.05 2.89 -3.10
C PHE A 242 -6.22 3.41 -1.68
N THR A 243 -5.35 4.32 -1.25
CA THR A 243 -5.41 4.97 0.06
C THR A 243 -6.18 6.28 0.03
N ASP A 244 -6.27 6.91 -1.15
CA ASP A 244 -7.07 8.09 -1.45
C ASP A 244 -7.40 8.13 -2.95
N VAL A 245 -8.11 9.16 -3.42
CA VAL A 245 -8.57 9.25 -4.82
C VAL A 245 -7.42 9.28 -5.84
N ASN A 246 -6.22 9.67 -5.41
CA ASN A 246 -5.05 9.86 -6.28
C ASN A 246 -4.01 8.76 -6.12
N THR A 247 -3.87 8.18 -4.93
CA THR A 247 -2.75 7.33 -4.54
C THR A 247 -3.15 5.87 -4.52
N GLY A 248 -2.58 5.07 -5.41
CA GLY A 248 -2.91 3.65 -5.52
C GLY A 248 -1.74 2.77 -5.96
N THR A 249 -1.82 1.49 -5.62
CA THR A 249 -0.85 0.45 -5.99
C THR A 249 -1.57 -0.72 -6.61
N ALA A 250 -1.07 -1.23 -7.73
CA ALA A 250 -1.50 -2.46 -8.36
C ALA A 250 -0.34 -3.46 -8.42
N VAL A 251 -0.64 -4.73 -8.18
CA VAL A 251 0.35 -5.81 -8.17
C VAL A 251 -0.07 -6.96 -9.08
N GLY A 252 0.90 -7.76 -9.53
CA GLY A 252 0.59 -8.86 -10.45
C GLY A 252 1.73 -9.83 -10.66
N ILE A 253 1.61 -10.63 -11.73
CA ILE A 253 2.58 -11.67 -12.06
C ILE A 253 3.98 -11.12 -12.33
N ASP A 254 5.00 -12.00 -12.21
CA ASP A 254 6.41 -11.71 -12.44
C ASP A 254 6.90 -10.49 -11.64
N GLY A 255 6.53 -10.38 -10.37
CA GLY A 255 6.96 -9.31 -9.46
C GLY A 255 6.47 -7.91 -9.84
N THR A 256 5.41 -7.81 -10.63
CA THR A 256 4.88 -6.52 -11.11
C THR A 256 4.30 -5.71 -9.95
N ILE A 257 4.81 -4.49 -9.76
CA ILE A 257 4.25 -3.48 -8.86
C ILE A 257 4.15 -2.18 -9.65
N LEU A 258 2.96 -1.60 -9.69
CA LEU A 258 2.66 -0.33 -10.32
C LEU A 258 2.12 0.64 -9.25
N ARG A 259 2.56 1.89 -9.30
CA ARG A 259 2.10 2.96 -8.40
C ARG A 259 1.57 4.13 -9.19
N THR A 260 0.49 4.73 -8.71
CA THR A 260 -0.03 6.02 -9.17
C THR A 260 -0.14 7.00 -8.00
N THR A 261 0.01 8.30 -8.27
CA THR A 261 -0.23 9.40 -7.34
C THR A 261 -1.12 10.49 -7.96
N ASP A 262 -1.74 10.19 -9.11
CA ASP A 262 -2.56 11.11 -9.89
C ASP A 262 -3.90 10.49 -10.34
N GLY A 263 -4.42 9.53 -9.55
CA GLY A 263 -5.69 8.86 -9.80
C GLY A 263 -5.65 7.89 -10.97
N GLY A 264 -4.44 7.39 -11.32
CA GLY A 264 -4.24 6.42 -12.39
C GLY A 264 -4.06 7.04 -13.77
N ASN A 265 -3.92 8.37 -13.90
CA ASN A 265 -3.54 8.99 -15.16
C ASN A 265 -2.16 8.50 -15.62
N ASN A 266 -1.27 8.26 -14.65
CA ASN A 266 0.03 7.65 -14.88
C ASN A 266 0.26 6.52 -13.87
N TRP A 267 0.72 5.36 -14.36
CA TRP A 267 1.16 4.23 -13.55
C TRP A 267 2.64 4.02 -13.76
N ILE A 268 3.41 4.03 -12.67
CA ILE A 268 4.87 3.92 -12.66
C ILE A 268 5.25 2.58 -12.06
N SER A 269 6.07 1.81 -12.78
CA SER A 269 6.60 0.54 -12.28
C SER A 269 7.57 0.77 -11.13
N GLN A 270 7.42 0.00 -10.06
CA GLN A 270 8.30 0.01 -8.90
C GLN A 270 9.14 -1.27 -8.86
N PRO A 271 10.47 -1.18 -8.67
CA PRO A 271 11.32 -2.35 -8.54
C PRO A 271 11.09 -3.05 -7.20
N SER A 272 10.86 -4.35 -7.23
CA SER A 272 10.67 -5.19 -6.04
C SER A 272 11.84 -6.14 -5.77
N SER A 273 12.75 -6.32 -6.72
CA SER A 273 13.78 -7.39 -6.74
C SER A 273 13.21 -8.81 -6.69
N ILE A 274 11.89 -8.97 -6.87
CA ILE A 274 11.16 -10.22 -6.86
C ILE A 274 10.65 -10.48 -8.28
N THR A 275 10.72 -11.74 -8.70
CA THR A 275 10.17 -12.22 -9.98
C THR A 275 8.99 -13.15 -9.82
N ASP A 276 8.63 -13.47 -8.58
CA ASP A 276 7.50 -14.31 -8.23
C ASP A 276 6.18 -13.54 -8.34
N ASP A 277 5.06 -14.27 -8.47
CA ASP A 277 3.74 -13.66 -8.58
C ASP A 277 3.32 -13.00 -7.27
N LEU A 278 2.78 -11.79 -7.38
CA LEU A 278 2.23 -10.99 -6.31
C LEU A 278 0.71 -10.96 -6.44
N TYR A 279 0.00 -11.51 -5.44
CA TYR A 279 -1.44 -11.79 -5.55
C TYR A 279 -2.33 -10.71 -4.98
N ASP A 280 -1.93 -10.11 -3.86
CA ASP A 280 -2.77 -9.14 -3.14
C ASP A 280 -1.94 -8.06 -2.48
N VAL A 281 -2.57 -6.90 -2.25
CA VAL A 281 -1.92 -5.72 -1.67
C VAL A 281 -2.84 -5.03 -0.67
N SER A 282 -2.31 -4.67 0.49
CA SER A 282 -2.99 -3.96 1.57
C SER A 282 -2.19 -2.76 2.02
N PHE A 283 -2.82 -1.59 2.09
CA PHE A 283 -2.25 -0.35 2.61
C PHE A 283 -3.11 0.16 3.75
N THR A 284 -2.49 0.66 4.81
CA THR A 284 -3.18 1.33 5.93
C THR A 284 -3.15 2.85 5.79
N ASP A 285 -2.19 3.37 5.04
CA ASP A 285 -2.02 4.78 4.68
C ASP A 285 -1.16 4.90 3.41
N ALA A 286 -0.85 6.11 2.97
CA ALA A 286 -0.08 6.32 1.73
C ALA A 286 1.37 5.79 1.78
N GLU A 287 1.92 5.53 2.96
CA GLU A 287 3.32 5.15 3.17
C GLU A 287 3.46 3.65 3.53
N ASN A 288 2.52 3.11 4.34
CA ASN A 288 2.63 1.77 4.90
C ASN A 288 1.80 0.77 4.12
N GLY A 289 2.48 -0.17 3.46
CA GLY A 289 1.85 -1.17 2.62
C GLY A 289 2.53 -2.54 2.67
N TRP A 290 1.73 -3.58 2.38
CA TRP A 290 2.17 -4.98 2.32
C TRP A 290 1.60 -5.65 1.08
N ILE A 291 2.38 -6.55 0.51
CA ILE A 291 2.02 -7.35 -0.66
C ILE A 291 2.24 -8.81 -0.30
N ALA A 292 1.25 -9.67 -0.57
CA ALA A 292 1.38 -11.12 -0.45
C ALA A 292 1.56 -11.74 -1.83
N GLY A 293 2.35 -12.83 -1.89
CA GLY A 293 2.69 -13.49 -3.16
C GLY A 293 3.02 -14.97 -3.03
N ALA A 294 3.55 -15.51 -4.12
CA ALA A 294 3.94 -16.90 -4.25
C ALA A 294 5.04 -17.28 -3.25
N GLY A 295 5.10 -18.57 -2.88
CA GLY A 295 6.16 -19.12 -2.06
C GLY A 295 6.28 -18.52 -0.65
N GLY A 296 5.19 -17.97 -0.09
CA GLY A 296 5.17 -17.36 1.23
C GLY A 296 5.77 -15.94 1.27
N ILE A 297 5.93 -15.31 0.11
CA ILE A 297 6.47 -13.94 0.02
C ILE A 297 5.49 -12.96 0.65
N ILE A 298 6.00 -12.12 1.56
CA ILE A 298 5.39 -10.85 1.93
C ILE A 298 6.43 -9.75 1.73
N LEU A 299 6.07 -8.74 0.94
CA LEU A 299 6.83 -7.51 0.80
C LEU A 299 6.21 -6.42 1.67
N ARG A 300 7.04 -5.56 2.26
CA ARG A 300 6.61 -4.39 3.03
C ARG A 300 7.25 -3.13 2.48
N THR A 301 6.50 -2.03 2.50
CA THR A 301 7.02 -0.68 2.34
C THR A 301 6.60 0.21 3.50
N THR A 302 7.40 1.25 3.78
CA THR A 302 7.12 2.29 4.79
C THR A 302 7.24 3.69 4.18
N ASN A 303 7.30 3.77 2.85
CA ASN A 303 7.40 5.01 2.09
C ASN A 303 6.53 4.98 0.82
N GLY A 304 5.50 4.11 0.79
CA GLY A 304 4.62 3.93 -0.36
C GLY A 304 5.28 3.29 -1.58
N GLY A 305 6.47 2.70 -1.41
CA GLY A 305 7.24 2.12 -2.52
C GLY A 305 7.81 3.19 -3.47
N VAL A 306 7.96 4.44 -3.04
CA VAL A 306 8.49 5.51 -3.88
C VAL A 306 10.00 5.35 -4.06
N THR A 307 10.49 5.27 -5.33
CA THR A 307 11.92 5.32 -5.64
C THR A 307 12.44 6.69 -5.35
N PHE A 308 13.36 6.77 -4.42
CA PHE A 308 14.34 7.84 -4.49
C PHE A 308 15.45 7.36 -5.42
N SER A 309 15.33 7.64 -6.72
CA SER A 309 16.49 7.54 -7.59
C SER A 309 17.43 8.67 -7.18
N GLU A 310 18.49 8.37 -6.43
CA GLU A 310 19.70 9.13 -6.61
C GLU A 310 20.20 8.82 -8.03
N GLU A 311 19.61 9.45 -9.05
CA GLU A 311 20.30 9.63 -10.30
C GLU A 311 21.45 10.58 -10.02
N VAL A 312 22.62 9.99 -9.77
CA VAL A 312 23.88 10.65 -10.08
C VAL A 312 23.95 10.72 -11.60
N ASN A 313 23.17 11.62 -12.18
CA ASN A 313 23.36 12.07 -13.52
C ASN A 313 24.33 13.25 -13.48
N ASP A 314 25.47 13.05 -14.13
CA ASP A 314 26.23 14.09 -14.77
C ASP A 314 25.25 14.98 -15.56
N GLY A 315 24.82 16.08 -14.92
CA GLY A 315 24.05 17.16 -15.52
C GLY A 315 22.53 16.97 -15.56
N SER A 316 21.85 17.51 -14.51
CA SER A 316 20.47 17.97 -14.51
C SER A 316 19.32 16.95 -14.58
N ILE A 317 18.62 16.74 -13.47
CA ILE A 317 17.20 17.10 -13.24
C ILE A 317 16.96 17.01 -11.73
N LEU A 318 17.21 18.08 -11.00
CA LEU A 318 16.67 18.26 -9.65
C LEU A 318 15.14 18.39 -9.75
N SER A 319 14.40 17.79 -8.79
CA SER A 319 12.94 17.93 -8.69
C SER A 319 12.48 19.39 -8.90
N LYS A 320 11.31 19.58 -9.50
CA LYS A 320 10.72 20.91 -9.66
C LYS A 320 10.15 21.45 -8.35
N ASP A 321 10.04 20.63 -7.29
CA ASP A 321 9.36 20.99 -6.05
C ASP A 321 10.27 20.78 -4.83
N PHE A 322 10.01 21.55 -3.76
CA PHE A 322 10.59 21.33 -2.44
C PHE A 322 10.03 20.01 -1.84
N LEU A 323 10.86 19.27 -1.12
CA LEU A 323 10.47 18.05 -0.43
C LEU A 323 11.06 18.03 0.99
N LEU A 324 10.26 17.64 1.97
CA LEU A 324 10.71 17.27 3.31
C LEU A 324 10.32 15.80 3.56
N GLU A 325 11.30 14.97 3.86
CA GLU A 325 11.07 13.54 4.08
C GLU A 325 10.74 13.21 5.55
N GLN A 326 10.19 12.01 5.77
CA GLN A 326 10.03 11.47 7.11
C GLN A 326 11.41 11.16 7.70
N ASN A 327 11.62 11.54 8.95
CA ASN A 327 12.87 11.23 9.65
C ASN A 327 13.05 9.72 9.84
N TYR A 328 14.31 9.26 9.79
CA TYR A 328 14.63 7.85 10.01
C TYR A 328 15.87 7.70 10.89
N PRO A 329 15.81 6.82 11.92
CA PRO A 329 14.65 6.04 12.37
C PRO A 329 13.54 6.91 12.97
N ASN A 330 12.29 6.40 12.95
CA ASN A 330 11.12 6.99 13.62
C ASN A 330 10.20 5.85 14.09
N PRO A 331 10.07 5.55 15.40
CA PRO A 331 10.68 6.25 16.54
C PRO A 331 12.21 6.23 16.55
N PHE A 332 12.83 7.20 17.27
CA PHE A 332 14.28 7.31 17.33
C PHE A 332 14.83 7.41 18.77
N ASN A 333 16.10 7.01 18.95
CA ASN A 333 16.86 7.10 20.19
C ASN A 333 18.37 6.92 19.91
N PRO A 334 19.26 7.82 20.26
CA PRO A 334 19.01 9.23 20.63
C PRO A 334 19.00 10.14 19.39
N SER A 335 19.28 9.63 18.18
CA SER A 335 19.40 10.43 16.97
C SER A 335 18.53 9.93 15.83
N THR A 336 18.22 10.83 14.91
CA THR A 336 17.48 10.56 13.67
C THR A 336 17.97 11.46 12.55
N LYS A 337 17.83 11.01 11.31
CA LYS A 337 18.19 11.76 10.12
C LYS A 337 16.95 12.34 9.47
N ILE A 338 17.04 13.59 9.04
CA ILE A 338 15.99 14.31 8.30
C ILE A 338 16.55 14.70 6.95
N ARG A 339 15.85 14.30 5.88
CA ARG A 339 16.21 14.62 4.50
C ARG A 339 15.26 15.65 3.92
N TYR A 340 15.79 16.52 3.07
CA TYR A 340 15.00 17.51 2.35
C TYR A 340 15.65 17.88 1.03
N GLN A 341 14.85 18.41 0.09
CA GLN A 341 15.29 18.79 -1.25
C GLN A 341 14.90 20.22 -1.57
N ILE A 342 15.79 20.93 -2.26
CA ILE A 342 15.60 22.28 -2.78
C ILE A 342 15.62 22.21 -4.32
N PRO A 343 14.56 22.67 -5.02
CA PRO A 343 14.46 22.58 -6.47
C PRO A 343 15.39 23.57 -7.18
N LEU A 344 15.69 23.28 -8.47
CA LEU A 344 16.49 24.17 -9.34
C LEU A 344 15.84 25.51 -9.63
N SER A 345 14.52 25.60 -9.56
CA SER A 345 13.76 26.82 -9.81
C SER A 345 12.65 26.93 -8.79
N PRO A 346 12.92 27.45 -7.58
CA PRO A 346 11.88 27.69 -6.61
C PRO A 346 10.91 28.75 -7.15
N PRO A 347 9.57 28.58 -7.01
CA PRO A 347 8.56 29.40 -7.68
C PRO A 347 8.58 30.90 -7.38
N LEU A 348 9.29 31.39 -6.36
CA LEU A 348 9.16 32.78 -5.86
C LEU A 348 10.42 33.41 -5.22
N LEU A 349 11.64 33.03 -5.60
CA LEU A 349 12.81 33.78 -5.14
C LEU A 349 13.29 34.73 -6.23
N LYS A 350 12.76 35.98 -6.24
CA LYS A 350 13.30 37.09 -7.03
C LYS A 350 14.64 37.52 -6.46
N GLY A 351 15.72 37.20 -7.14
CA GLY A 351 17.07 37.66 -6.82
C GLY A 351 18.11 36.90 -7.66
N GLU A 352 18.92 37.61 -8.33
CA GLU A 352 19.86 37.23 -9.38
C GLU A 352 20.64 35.95 -9.20
N GLY A 353 20.56 35.03 -10.16
CA GLY A 353 21.71 34.28 -10.70
C GLY A 353 22.11 32.95 -10.06
N ALA A 354 21.55 32.48 -8.96
CA ALA A 354 21.87 31.15 -8.39
C ALA A 354 20.60 30.36 -8.06
N ALA A 355 20.48 29.16 -8.59
CA ALA A 355 19.44 28.21 -8.18
C ALA A 355 19.62 27.84 -6.69
N GLY A 356 18.65 28.19 -5.83
CA GLY A 356 18.71 27.94 -4.38
C GLY A 356 17.87 28.95 -3.58
N GLY A 357 17.87 28.83 -2.25
CA GLY A 357 17.11 29.72 -1.38
C GLY A 357 17.57 29.70 0.09
N PHE A 358 17.09 30.68 0.86
CA PHE A 358 17.29 30.68 2.31
C PHE A 358 16.35 29.65 2.93
N VAL A 359 16.92 28.71 3.67
CA VAL A 359 16.24 27.54 4.22
C VAL A 359 16.36 27.53 5.72
N THR A 360 15.23 27.26 6.39
CA THR A 360 15.22 26.94 7.81
C THR A 360 14.61 25.56 8.02
N LEU A 361 15.27 24.73 8.84
CA LEU A 361 14.74 23.48 9.34
C LEU A 361 14.80 23.51 10.87
N LYS A 362 13.64 23.46 11.49
CA LYS A 362 13.49 23.63 12.95
C LYS A 362 12.67 22.51 13.54
N VAL A 363 12.96 22.18 14.80
CA VAL A 363 12.24 21.19 15.61
C VAL A 363 11.42 21.89 16.67
N TYR A 364 10.19 21.41 16.89
CA TYR A 364 9.23 21.96 17.85
C TYR A 364 8.66 20.86 18.76
N ASP A 365 8.30 21.24 19.98
CA ASP A 365 7.50 20.41 20.87
C ASP A 365 5.99 20.45 20.49
N VAL A 366 5.17 19.71 21.24
CA VAL A 366 3.71 19.66 21.01
C VAL A 366 3.00 20.98 21.35
N LEU A 367 3.63 21.90 22.06
CA LEU A 367 3.11 23.23 22.37
C LEU A 367 3.53 24.28 21.32
N GLY A 368 4.36 23.89 20.35
CA GLY A 368 4.89 24.78 19.33
C GLY A 368 6.14 25.56 19.75
N ASN A 369 6.76 25.24 20.88
CA ASN A 369 8.02 25.85 21.28
C ASN A 369 9.16 25.27 20.45
N GLU A 370 10.08 26.13 19.99
CA GLU A 370 11.28 25.71 19.27
C GLU A 370 12.22 24.94 20.20
N VAL A 371 12.56 23.72 19.80
CA VAL A 371 13.48 22.82 20.53
C VAL A 371 14.88 22.88 19.94
N ALA A 372 14.97 22.98 18.61
CA ALA A 372 16.24 23.07 17.91
C ALA A 372 16.10 23.77 16.55
N THR A 373 17.15 24.46 16.12
CA THR A 373 17.33 24.90 14.72
C THR A 373 18.43 24.04 14.10
N LEU A 374 18.08 23.23 13.11
CA LEU A 374 19.00 22.31 12.43
C LEU A 374 19.65 22.94 11.20
N VAL A 375 18.90 23.80 10.49
CA VAL A 375 19.36 24.53 9.31
C VAL A 375 18.82 25.97 9.40
N ASN A 376 19.67 26.97 9.10
CA ASN A 376 19.28 28.38 9.04
C ASN A 376 20.28 29.13 8.16
N GLU A 377 20.29 28.80 6.86
CA GLU A 377 21.28 29.35 5.92
C GLU A 377 20.78 29.29 4.47
N TYR A 378 21.49 29.96 3.57
CA TYR A 378 21.27 29.84 2.13
C TYR A 378 21.81 28.49 1.64
N LYS A 379 20.95 27.72 0.95
CA LYS A 379 21.31 26.44 0.34
C LYS A 379 21.05 26.50 -1.18
N PRO A 380 22.01 26.07 -2.02
CA PRO A 380 21.79 25.87 -3.43
C PRO A 380 20.73 24.76 -3.68
N ALA A 381 20.27 24.66 -4.90
CA ALA A 381 19.43 23.53 -5.31
C ALA A 381 20.17 22.21 -5.07
N GLY A 382 19.50 21.22 -4.49
CA GLY A 382 20.12 19.95 -4.13
C GLY A 382 19.33 19.17 -3.08
N SER A 383 19.81 17.97 -2.80
CA SER A 383 19.31 17.11 -1.72
C SER A 383 20.24 17.20 -0.50
N TYR A 384 19.65 17.27 0.68
CA TYR A 384 20.35 17.49 1.93
C TYR A 384 19.91 16.51 3.00
N GLU A 385 20.83 16.08 3.84
CA GLU A 385 20.58 15.28 5.03
C GLU A 385 21.12 16.00 6.25
N VAL A 386 20.36 16.06 7.33
CA VAL A 386 20.80 16.61 8.61
C VAL A 386 20.43 15.64 9.73
N GLU A 387 21.33 15.44 10.67
CA GLU A 387 21.08 14.63 11.85
C GLU A 387 20.53 15.51 12.99
N PHE A 388 19.45 15.04 13.63
CA PHE A 388 18.97 15.57 14.90
C PHE A 388 19.30 14.57 16.00
N SER A 389 20.09 15.00 16.99
CA SER A 389 20.50 14.18 18.13
C SER A 389 20.16 14.88 19.43
N VAL A 390 19.47 14.16 20.30
CA VAL A 390 19.12 14.61 21.65
C VAL A 390 20.39 14.79 22.46
N GLY A 391 20.57 15.99 23.04
CA GLY A 391 21.75 16.38 23.81
C GLY A 391 22.86 17.11 23.04
N GLN A 392 22.84 17.09 21.70
CA GLN A 392 23.76 17.85 20.85
C GLN A 392 23.15 19.14 20.28
N HIS A 393 21.85 19.11 19.93
CA HIS A 393 21.17 20.19 19.22
C HIS A 393 20.08 20.86 20.04
N SER A 394 19.81 20.41 21.28
CA SER A 394 18.84 21.04 22.16
C SER A 394 19.50 21.57 23.41
N SER A 395 19.19 22.80 23.77
CA SER A 395 19.60 23.46 25.03
C SER A 395 18.76 22.99 26.23
N ALA A 396 17.76 22.13 26.02
CA ALA A 396 16.87 21.61 27.06
C ALA A 396 16.90 20.06 27.07
N ASP A 397 16.74 19.48 28.25
CA ASP A 397 16.46 18.05 28.40
C ASP A 397 15.12 17.72 27.76
N ILE A 398 15.16 17.12 26.55
CA ILE A 398 13.94 16.66 25.90
C ILE A 398 13.53 15.30 26.43
N SER A 399 12.23 15.16 26.75
CA SER A 399 11.62 13.94 27.25
C SER A 399 11.09 13.09 26.11
N SER A 400 10.90 11.78 26.34
CA SER A 400 10.21 10.92 25.40
C SER A 400 8.85 11.52 25.03
N GLY A 401 8.52 11.55 23.75
CA GLY A 401 7.28 12.15 23.28
C GLY A 401 7.27 12.50 21.79
N VAL A 402 6.18 13.13 21.38
CA VAL A 402 5.96 13.59 20.02
C VAL A 402 6.62 14.96 19.82
N TYR A 403 7.33 15.10 18.70
CA TYR A 403 7.92 16.35 18.21
C TYR A 403 7.54 16.57 16.76
N PHE A 404 7.68 17.81 16.31
CA PHE A 404 7.46 18.19 14.92
C PHE A 404 8.73 18.85 14.37
N TYR A 405 9.02 18.61 13.11
CA TYR A 405 10.06 19.36 12.40
C TYR A 405 9.48 20.00 11.16
N GLN A 406 9.89 21.25 10.90
CA GLN A 406 9.36 22.09 9.86
C GLN A 406 10.47 22.62 8.96
N LEU A 407 10.34 22.38 7.66
CA LEU A 407 11.15 23.00 6.61
C LEU A 407 10.40 24.23 6.09
N LYS A 408 11.10 25.35 6.02
CA LYS A 408 10.61 26.57 5.37
C LYS A 408 11.66 27.09 4.40
N ALA A 409 11.23 27.39 3.18
CA ALA A 409 12.05 27.98 2.11
C ALA A 409 11.19 28.89 1.24
N GLY A 410 11.34 30.20 1.43
CA GLY A 410 10.42 31.19 0.81
C GLY A 410 8.98 30.98 1.31
N ASP A 411 8.05 30.82 0.36
CA ASP A 411 6.63 30.54 0.67
C ASP A 411 6.33 29.06 0.93
N PHE A 412 7.29 28.17 0.68
CA PHE A 412 7.13 26.74 0.99
C PHE A 412 7.28 26.50 2.49
N ILE A 413 6.29 25.82 3.06
CA ILE A 413 6.31 25.33 4.46
C ILE A 413 5.76 23.91 4.49
N GLN A 414 6.55 22.98 5.02
CA GLN A 414 6.12 21.61 5.26
C GLN A 414 6.52 21.17 6.67
N THR A 415 5.61 20.50 7.39
CA THR A 415 5.83 20.02 8.75
C THR A 415 5.58 18.52 8.81
N LYS A 416 6.45 17.79 9.51
CA LYS A 416 6.29 16.35 9.78
C LYS A 416 6.43 16.05 11.26
N LYS A 417 5.86 14.92 11.67
CA LYS A 417 5.87 14.42 13.05
C LYS A 417 7.00 13.41 13.24
N MET A 418 7.66 13.43 14.38
CA MET A 418 8.61 12.40 14.82
C MET A 418 8.34 11.98 16.28
N LEU A 419 8.73 10.76 16.62
CA LEU A 419 8.55 10.19 17.96
C LEU A 419 9.92 9.87 18.56
N TYR A 420 10.23 10.52 19.71
CA TYR A 420 11.42 10.24 20.51
C TYR A 420 11.07 9.26 21.64
N ILE A 421 11.84 8.19 21.78
CA ILE A 421 11.71 7.18 22.85
C ILE A 421 13.07 7.09 23.57
N LYS A 422 13.07 7.36 24.87
CA LYS A 422 14.28 7.32 25.71
C LYS A 422 14.58 5.89 26.17
#